data_b7e3f6ca7472d86e0ac66e2105158632
#
_entry.id   b7e3f6ca7472d86e0ac66e2105158632
#
_cell.length_a   1.000
_cell.length_b   1.000
_cell.length_c   1.000
_cell.angle_alpha   90.00
_cell.angle_beta   90.00
_cell.angle_gamma   90.00
#
_symmetry.space_group_name_H-M   'P 1'
#
loop_
_entity.id
_entity.type
_entity.pdbx_description
1 polymer ?
#
loop_
_entity_poly.entity_id
_entity_poly.type
_entity_poly.pdbx_seq_one_letter_code
_entity_poly.pdbx_strand_id
1 'polypeptide(L)'
;MAINRKTNNFPRRRAAGLLATALMLAAAAPAMGSACLGMQVHAHRGAASAPENSLSALRAAYEAGADGVETDLQMLGDQRWVVHHDLNTGRVVQAGAPRPVRQLASGDWSAARMKLRGALTEEAPPFASDLADLASDYPQQTLNAEIKDLAPCGQVQALVGQLRGALGHGNWFMTSGAAGNLRCARQADKVGYLGLIVFDGRNAEAAGANGLTRLIASKAKAPKLDQAWLARVKQDIGMPVGVHVDARTLDANPALLSDAALMKMPVFVYAVDGDAALAASLQRSRQHSGRWPSGVIVDESATGFCARLR
;
A
#
# COMPACT_ATOMS: atom_id res chain seq x y z
N MET A 1 -80.23 40.43 -21.12
CA MET A 1 -79.26 39.75 -21.96
C MET A 1 -78.55 38.69 -21.09
N ALA A 2 -79.04 37.45 -21.14
CA ALA A 2 -78.67 36.36 -20.23
C ALA A 2 -77.66 35.44 -20.94
N ILE A 3 -76.53 35.24 -20.34
CA ILE A 3 -75.47 34.29 -20.84
C ILE A 3 -75.55 33.01 -20.05
N ASN A 4 -75.89 31.98 -20.76
CA ASN A 4 -76.07 30.61 -20.33
C ASN A 4 -74.72 29.92 -20.08
N ARG A 5 -74.40 29.46 -18.84
CA ARG A 5 -73.22 28.63 -18.53
C ARG A 5 -73.62 27.16 -18.55
N LYS A 6 -73.19 26.45 -19.57
CA LYS A 6 -73.25 25.00 -19.61
C LYS A 6 -72.17 24.40 -18.70
N THR A 7 -72.58 23.61 -17.75
CA THR A 7 -71.69 22.75 -16.89
C THR A 7 -71.42 21.45 -17.62
N ASN A 8 -70.16 21.21 -17.95
CA ASN A 8 -69.68 19.91 -18.46
C ASN A 8 -69.25 19.03 -17.30
N ASN A 9 -70.01 17.99 -17.01
CA ASN A 9 -69.65 16.89 -16.12
C ASN A 9 -68.74 15.89 -16.86
N PHE A 10 -67.51 15.79 -16.49
CA PHE A 10 -66.62 14.66 -16.87
C PHE A 10 -66.56 13.63 -15.75
N PRO A 11 -66.69 12.32 -16.06
CA PRO A 11 -66.58 11.28 -15.04
C PRO A 11 -65.11 11.09 -14.63
N ARG A 12 -64.85 11.16 -13.33
CA ARG A 12 -63.56 10.81 -12.73
C ARG A 12 -63.28 9.31 -12.89
N ARG A 13 -62.39 8.94 -13.80
CA ARG A 13 -61.78 7.61 -13.84
C ARG A 13 -60.80 7.50 -12.67
N ARG A 14 -61.07 6.58 -11.72
CA ARG A 14 -60.13 6.17 -10.70
C ARG A 14 -59.04 5.34 -11.38
N ALA A 15 -57.84 5.90 -11.50
CA ALA A 15 -56.65 5.16 -11.85
C ALA A 15 -56.16 4.41 -10.58
N ALA A 16 -56.30 3.08 -10.57
CA ALA A 16 -55.67 2.24 -9.60
C ALA A 16 -54.16 2.19 -9.90
N GLY A 17 -53.39 2.92 -9.11
CA GLY A 17 -51.92 2.86 -9.18
C GLY A 17 -51.43 1.57 -8.59
N LEU A 18 -50.94 0.64 -9.42
CA LEU A 18 -50.12 -0.47 -9.01
C LEU A 18 -48.73 0.10 -8.63
N LEU A 19 -48.47 0.18 -7.32
CA LEU A 19 -47.08 0.35 -6.81
C LEU A 19 -46.33 -0.98 -7.05
N ALA A 20 -45.60 -1.02 -8.14
CA ALA A 20 -44.57 -2.02 -8.34
C ALA A 20 -43.36 -1.67 -7.43
N THR A 21 -43.28 -2.27 -6.26
CA THR A 21 -42.07 -2.27 -5.41
C THR A 21 -41.01 -3.09 -6.13
N ALA A 22 -40.13 -2.40 -6.87
CA ALA A 22 -38.90 -3.00 -7.37
C ALA A 22 -37.99 -3.28 -6.17
N LEU A 23 -37.98 -4.53 -5.70
CA LEU A 23 -36.97 -5.05 -4.79
C LEU A 23 -35.67 -5.07 -5.59
N MET A 24 -34.82 -4.04 -5.41
CA MET A 24 -33.41 -4.13 -5.81
C MET A 24 -32.75 -5.16 -4.91
N LEU A 25 -32.64 -6.40 -5.38
CA LEU A 25 -31.60 -7.31 -4.87
C LEU A 25 -30.26 -6.66 -5.21
N ALA A 26 -29.66 -5.99 -4.24
CA ALA A 26 -28.24 -5.73 -4.26
C ALA A 26 -27.57 -7.12 -4.22
N ALA A 27 -27.16 -7.61 -5.38
CA ALA A 27 -26.25 -8.73 -5.46
C ALA A 27 -24.99 -8.26 -4.70
N ALA A 28 -24.85 -8.72 -3.45
CA ALA A 28 -23.56 -8.63 -2.76
C ALA A 28 -22.58 -9.38 -3.66
N ALA A 29 -21.68 -8.63 -4.31
CA ALA A 29 -20.53 -9.23 -4.96
C ALA A 29 -19.90 -10.14 -3.91
N PRO A 30 -19.59 -11.41 -4.24
CA PRO A 30 -18.89 -12.27 -3.30
C PRO A 30 -17.62 -11.48 -2.93
N ALA A 31 -17.44 -11.19 -1.64
CA ALA A 31 -16.14 -10.80 -1.12
C ALA A 31 -15.21 -11.94 -1.56
N MET A 32 -14.36 -11.70 -2.56
CA MET A 32 -13.30 -12.60 -2.95
C MET A 32 -12.41 -12.68 -1.73
N GLY A 33 -12.71 -13.62 -0.83
CA GLY A 33 -11.85 -13.92 0.29
C GLY A 33 -10.48 -14.19 -0.29
N SER A 34 -9.46 -13.43 0.16
CA SER A 34 -8.11 -13.61 -0.35
C SER A 34 -7.80 -15.09 -0.31
N ALA A 35 -7.32 -15.65 -1.43
CA ALA A 35 -7.04 -17.08 -1.59
C ALA A 35 -5.97 -17.56 -0.58
N CYS A 36 -5.33 -16.63 0.14
CA CYS A 36 -4.22 -16.84 1.07
C CYS A 36 -4.67 -16.76 2.54
N LEU A 37 -5.50 -17.68 2.99
CA LEU A 37 -5.90 -17.82 4.40
C LEU A 37 -6.56 -16.54 4.98
N GLY A 38 -7.17 -15.70 4.13
CA GLY A 38 -7.80 -14.46 4.52
C GLY A 38 -6.86 -13.25 4.56
N MET A 39 -5.57 -13.43 4.24
CA MET A 39 -4.59 -12.34 4.12
C MET A 39 -4.55 -11.79 2.71
N GLN A 40 -4.31 -10.49 2.56
CA GLN A 40 -3.87 -9.91 1.29
C GLN A 40 -2.39 -10.23 1.04
N VAL A 41 -2.03 -10.54 -0.19
CA VAL A 41 -0.64 -10.76 -0.60
C VAL A 41 -0.23 -9.67 -1.58
N HIS A 42 0.66 -8.80 -1.15
CA HIS A 42 1.21 -7.73 -1.96
C HIS A 42 2.59 -8.11 -2.48
N ALA A 43 2.81 -7.97 -3.79
CA ALA A 43 4.12 -8.17 -4.40
C ALA A 43 5.03 -6.98 -4.05
N HIS A 44 6.16 -7.25 -3.40
CA HIS A 44 7.16 -6.28 -3.00
C HIS A 44 7.88 -5.71 -4.22
N ARG A 45 7.64 -4.43 -4.55
CA ARG A 45 8.19 -3.74 -5.73
C ARG A 45 7.85 -4.39 -7.07
N GLY A 46 6.81 -5.24 -7.10
CA GLY A 46 6.38 -5.95 -8.30
C GLY A 46 7.01 -7.32 -8.50
N ALA A 47 6.88 -7.89 -9.69
CA ALA A 47 7.38 -9.23 -10.02
C ALA A 47 8.88 -9.22 -10.35
N ALA A 48 9.65 -10.20 -9.86
CA ALA A 48 11.09 -10.33 -10.05
C ALA A 48 11.55 -10.62 -11.50
N SER A 49 10.61 -10.74 -12.44
CA SER A 49 10.87 -10.90 -13.88
C SER A 49 11.25 -9.60 -14.60
N ALA A 50 11.03 -8.45 -13.96
CA ALA A 50 11.34 -7.11 -14.46
C ALA A 50 12.09 -6.29 -13.39
N PRO A 51 12.63 -5.10 -13.71
CA PRO A 51 13.29 -4.24 -12.73
C PRO A 51 12.34 -3.89 -11.58
N GLU A 52 12.77 -4.01 -10.34
CA GLU A 52 11.95 -3.64 -9.18
C GLU A 52 11.43 -2.20 -9.30
N ASN A 53 10.18 -1.97 -8.87
CA ASN A 53 9.53 -0.65 -8.96
C ASN A 53 9.32 -0.13 -10.40
N SER A 54 9.48 -0.97 -11.44
CA SER A 54 9.13 -0.61 -12.81
C SER A 54 7.64 -0.85 -13.10
N LEU A 55 7.10 -0.18 -14.10
CA LEU A 55 5.70 -0.41 -14.51
C LEU A 55 5.50 -1.85 -14.99
N SER A 56 6.49 -2.43 -15.67
CA SER A 56 6.42 -3.82 -16.12
C SER A 56 6.42 -4.82 -14.96
N ALA A 57 7.21 -4.58 -13.90
CA ALA A 57 7.20 -5.43 -12.71
C ALA A 57 5.86 -5.36 -11.96
N LEU A 58 5.31 -4.16 -11.78
CA LEU A 58 4.04 -3.95 -11.11
C LEU A 58 2.88 -4.56 -11.90
N ARG A 59 2.85 -4.34 -13.23
CA ARG A 59 1.86 -4.96 -14.13
C ARG A 59 1.92 -6.48 -14.06
N ALA A 60 3.11 -7.07 -14.16
CA ALA A 60 3.28 -8.52 -14.11
C ALA A 60 2.82 -9.12 -12.77
N ALA A 61 3.00 -8.40 -11.65
CA ALA A 61 2.51 -8.85 -10.36
C ALA A 61 0.97 -8.83 -10.27
N TYR A 62 0.32 -7.78 -10.77
CA TYR A 62 -1.13 -7.72 -10.88
C TYR A 62 -1.69 -8.84 -11.76
N GLU A 63 -1.12 -9.05 -12.94
CA GLU A 63 -1.52 -10.09 -13.89
C GLU A 63 -1.29 -11.51 -13.34
N ALA A 64 -0.28 -11.69 -12.48
CA ALA A 64 -0.04 -12.94 -11.76
C ALA A 64 -1.00 -13.18 -10.58
N GLY A 65 -1.96 -12.27 -10.33
CA GLY A 65 -3.01 -12.43 -9.33
C GLY A 65 -2.59 -12.05 -7.91
N ALA A 66 -1.62 -11.15 -7.74
CA ALA A 66 -1.37 -10.53 -6.44
C ALA A 66 -2.59 -9.70 -6.01
N ASP A 67 -2.95 -9.73 -4.72
CA ASP A 67 -4.04 -8.89 -4.18
C ASP A 67 -3.67 -7.41 -4.22
N GLY A 68 -2.38 -7.10 -4.28
CA GLY A 68 -1.85 -5.77 -4.44
C GLY A 68 -0.38 -5.77 -4.83
N VAL A 69 0.14 -4.57 -5.07
CA VAL A 69 1.58 -4.33 -5.20
C VAL A 69 2.02 -3.32 -4.15
N GLU A 70 3.20 -3.52 -3.63
CA GLU A 70 3.88 -2.53 -2.82
C GLU A 70 4.93 -1.82 -3.68
N THR A 71 5.15 -0.52 -3.45
CA THR A 71 6.07 0.30 -4.23
C THR A 71 6.57 1.49 -3.43
N ASP A 72 7.77 1.96 -3.76
CA ASP A 72 8.49 2.98 -3.03
C ASP A 72 8.44 4.33 -3.75
N LEU A 73 8.04 5.39 -3.04
CA LEU A 73 7.98 6.75 -3.56
C LEU A 73 9.04 7.64 -2.94
N GLN A 74 9.75 8.36 -3.78
CA GLN A 74 10.72 9.38 -3.41
C GLN A 74 10.50 10.67 -4.21
N MET A 75 11.05 11.77 -3.72
CA MET A 75 10.92 13.08 -4.34
C MET A 75 12.21 13.50 -4.99
N LEU A 76 12.17 13.95 -6.24
CA LEU A 76 13.29 14.58 -6.95
C LEU A 76 13.59 15.97 -6.40
N GLY A 77 14.71 16.55 -6.81
CA GLY A 77 15.10 17.91 -6.44
C GLY A 77 14.14 19.01 -6.90
N ASP A 78 13.45 18.79 -7.99
CA ASP A 78 12.39 19.66 -8.53
C ASP A 78 10.98 19.31 -8.01
N GLN A 79 10.91 18.55 -6.92
CA GLN A 79 9.69 18.19 -6.16
C GLN A 79 8.71 17.28 -6.90
N ARG A 80 9.09 16.60 -7.98
CA ARG A 80 8.27 15.54 -8.60
C ARG A 80 8.48 14.22 -7.89
N TRP A 81 7.39 13.47 -7.72
CA TRP A 81 7.42 12.13 -7.14
C TRP A 81 7.76 11.09 -8.18
N VAL A 82 8.67 10.18 -7.79
CA VAL A 82 9.16 9.07 -8.62
C VAL A 82 9.08 7.76 -7.85
N VAL A 83 9.10 6.65 -8.59
CA VAL A 83 9.04 5.30 -8.02
C VAL A 83 10.47 4.75 -7.93
N HIS A 84 11.00 4.64 -6.71
CA HIS A 84 12.36 4.14 -6.47
C HIS A 84 12.61 3.85 -4.99
N HIS A 85 13.32 2.75 -4.70
CA HIS A 85 13.61 2.35 -3.32
C HIS A 85 14.86 3.02 -2.74
N ASP A 86 15.99 2.94 -3.44
CA ASP A 86 17.28 3.35 -2.89
C ASP A 86 17.39 4.87 -2.76
N LEU A 87 18.11 5.37 -1.76
CA LEU A 87 18.38 6.81 -1.63
C LEU A 87 19.20 7.35 -2.79
N ASN A 88 20.00 6.49 -3.45
CA ASN A 88 20.85 6.84 -4.58
C ASN A 88 20.49 6.02 -5.81
N THR A 89 20.71 6.58 -6.98
CA THR A 89 20.72 5.84 -8.24
C THR A 89 21.95 4.93 -8.35
N GLY A 90 21.98 4.03 -9.33
CA GLY A 90 23.13 3.17 -9.65
C GLY A 90 22.81 1.68 -9.61
N ARG A 91 22.09 1.18 -8.62
CA ARG A 91 21.72 -0.25 -8.53
C ARG A 91 20.61 -0.59 -9.55
N VAL A 92 19.47 0.06 -9.44
CA VAL A 92 18.28 -0.21 -10.27
C VAL A 92 18.08 0.83 -11.35
N VAL A 93 18.36 2.09 -11.07
CA VAL A 93 18.21 3.19 -12.03
C VAL A 93 19.58 3.75 -12.39
N GLN A 94 19.89 3.80 -13.70
CA GLN A 94 21.10 4.43 -14.25
C GLN A 94 20.77 5.81 -14.79
N ALA A 95 21.15 6.84 -14.03
CA ALA A 95 21.00 8.27 -14.37
C ALA A 95 22.36 8.97 -14.30
N GLY A 96 23.32 8.54 -15.14
CA GLY A 96 24.73 8.96 -15.07
C GLY A 96 25.46 8.28 -13.90
N ALA A 97 26.39 8.99 -13.25
CA ALA A 97 27.05 8.51 -12.04
C ALA A 97 26.05 8.36 -10.89
N PRO A 98 26.24 7.37 -9.98
CA PRO A 98 25.38 7.21 -8.82
C PRO A 98 25.31 8.49 -7.98
N ARG A 99 24.11 8.97 -7.67
CA ARG A 99 23.87 10.17 -6.86
C ARG A 99 22.52 10.12 -6.17
N PRO A 100 22.31 10.91 -5.10
CA PRO A 100 21.05 10.95 -4.39
C PRO A 100 19.88 11.32 -5.32
N VAL A 101 18.76 10.57 -5.21
CA VAL A 101 17.53 10.81 -6.00
C VAL A 101 17.05 12.25 -5.85
N ARG A 102 17.11 12.80 -4.65
CA ARG A 102 16.74 14.20 -4.36
C ARG A 102 17.60 15.27 -5.02
N GLN A 103 18.69 14.90 -5.69
CA GLN A 103 19.54 15.82 -6.46
C GLN A 103 19.28 15.74 -7.97
N LEU A 104 18.40 14.85 -8.42
CA LEU A 104 18.01 14.73 -9.81
C LEU A 104 16.86 15.67 -10.13
N ALA A 105 16.82 16.17 -11.36
CA ALA A 105 15.66 16.81 -11.93
C ALA A 105 14.83 15.82 -12.74
N SER A 106 13.59 16.16 -13.07
CA SER A 106 12.69 15.34 -13.89
C SER A 106 13.29 15.00 -15.27
N GLY A 107 14.07 15.90 -15.87
CA GLY A 107 14.77 15.63 -17.13
C GLY A 107 15.82 14.53 -17.01
N ASP A 108 16.63 14.53 -15.93
CA ASP A 108 17.59 13.46 -15.63
C ASP A 108 16.88 12.10 -15.44
N TRP A 109 15.74 12.12 -14.73
CA TRP A 109 14.94 10.91 -14.46
C TRP A 109 14.33 10.33 -15.74
N SER A 110 13.74 11.15 -16.58
CA SER A 110 13.16 10.72 -17.87
C SER A 110 14.21 10.16 -18.83
N ALA A 111 15.45 10.68 -18.78
CA ALA A 111 16.56 10.18 -19.60
C ALA A 111 17.21 8.89 -19.06
N ALA A 112 16.91 8.52 -17.81
CA ALA A 112 17.46 7.34 -17.16
C ALA A 112 16.90 6.03 -17.72
N ARG A 113 17.60 4.92 -17.42
CA ARG A 113 17.14 3.55 -17.76
C ARG A 113 17.24 2.68 -16.54
N MET A 114 16.35 1.71 -16.45
CA MET A 114 16.33 0.74 -15.37
C MET A 114 17.23 -0.45 -15.64
N LYS A 115 17.63 -1.13 -14.58
CA LYS A 115 18.47 -2.33 -14.63
C LYS A 115 17.71 -3.53 -14.05
N LEU A 116 17.79 -4.64 -14.75
CA LEU A 116 17.39 -5.95 -14.24
C LEU A 116 18.64 -6.78 -13.97
N ARG A 117 18.89 -7.14 -12.70
CA ARG A 117 20.06 -7.93 -12.28
C ARG A 117 21.39 -7.34 -12.77
N GLY A 118 21.48 -6.01 -12.77
CA GLY A 118 22.67 -5.27 -13.18
C GLY A 118 22.76 -4.95 -14.68
N ALA A 119 21.99 -5.59 -15.55
CA ALA A 119 21.93 -5.29 -16.97
C ALA A 119 20.94 -4.15 -17.26
N LEU A 120 21.34 -3.20 -18.11
CA LEU A 120 20.44 -2.14 -18.60
C LEU A 120 19.30 -2.72 -19.42
N THR A 121 18.12 -2.15 -19.24
CA THR A 121 16.93 -2.39 -20.04
C THR A 121 16.56 -1.13 -20.82
N GLU A 122 15.59 -1.23 -21.72
CA GLU A 122 15.01 -0.08 -22.43
C GLU A 122 13.98 0.68 -21.56
N GLU A 123 13.62 0.13 -20.40
CA GLU A 123 12.58 0.69 -19.55
C GLU A 123 13.06 1.95 -18.82
N ALA A 124 12.27 3.01 -18.91
CA ALA A 124 12.49 4.25 -18.14
C ALA A 124 11.91 4.09 -16.72
N PRO A 125 12.56 4.67 -15.70
CA PRO A 125 12.00 4.64 -14.35
C PRO A 125 10.74 5.52 -14.27
N PRO A 126 9.66 5.06 -13.59
CA PRO A 126 8.38 5.74 -13.63
C PRO A 126 8.31 6.93 -12.65
N PHE A 127 7.44 7.89 -13.00
CA PHE A 127 6.92 8.88 -12.06
C PHE A 127 5.70 8.33 -11.30
N ALA A 128 5.32 8.99 -10.22
CA ALA A 128 4.11 8.63 -9.48
C ALA A 128 2.81 8.81 -10.31
N SER A 129 2.83 9.67 -11.35
CA SER A 129 1.74 9.76 -12.32
C SER A 129 1.55 8.48 -13.12
N ASP A 130 2.65 7.92 -13.63
CA ASP A 130 2.64 6.71 -14.44
C ASP A 130 2.20 5.49 -13.60
N LEU A 131 2.60 5.48 -12.32
CA LEU A 131 2.14 4.51 -11.34
C LEU A 131 0.63 4.60 -11.10
N ALA A 132 0.09 5.82 -10.94
CA ALA A 132 -1.33 6.04 -10.74
C ALA A 132 -2.15 5.61 -11.97
N ASP A 133 -1.66 5.92 -13.16
CA ASP A 133 -2.28 5.49 -14.43
C ASP A 133 -2.30 3.95 -14.54
N LEU A 134 -1.16 3.29 -14.28
CA LEU A 134 -1.10 1.83 -14.24
C LEU A 134 -2.08 1.24 -13.22
N ALA A 135 -2.10 1.73 -11.98
CA ALA A 135 -2.96 1.18 -10.94
C ALA A 135 -4.46 1.37 -11.24
N SER A 136 -4.83 2.38 -12.03
CA SER A 136 -6.21 2.60 -12.47
C SER A 136 -6.73 1.50 -13.41
N ASP A 137 -5.84 0.79 -14.11
CA ASP A 137 -6.19 -0.37 -14.94
C ASP A 137 -6.57 -1.61 -14.10
N TYR A 138 -6.24 -1.60 -12.80
CA TYR A 138 -6.43 -2.73 -11.87
C TYR A 138 -7.33 -2.37 -10.67
N PRO A 139 -8.60 -1.97 -10.89
CA PRO A 139 -9.46 -1.42 -9.83
C PRO A 139 -9.86 -2.40 -8.73
N GLN A 140 -9.59 -3.71 -8.91
CA GLN A 140 -9.88 -4.75 -7.92
C GLN A 140 -8.66 -5.10 -7.04
N GLN A 141 -7.48 -4.58 -7.37
CA GLN A 141 -6.23 -4.84 -6.68
C GLN A 141 -5.72 -3.58 -6.00
N THR A 142 -4.90 -3.73 -5.00
CA THR A 142 -4.47 -2.63 -4.13
C THR A 142 -3.09 -2.10 -4.53
N LEU A 143 -2.94 -0.78 -4.55
CA LEU A 143 -1.65 -0.11 -4.55
C LEU A 143 -1.26 0.26 -3.11
N ASN A 144 -0.17 -0.33 -2.60
CA ASN A 144 0.49 0.05 -1.35
C ASN A 144 1.65 0.99 -1.68
N ALA A 145 1.48 2.28 -1.47
CA ALA A 145 2.44 3.33 -1.82
C ALA A 145 3.25 3.77 -0.60
N GLU A 146 4.51 3.35 -0.48
CA GLU A 146 5.41 3.77 0.60
C GLU A 146 6.08 5.11 0.28
N ILE A 147 5.97 6.10 1.14
CA ILE A 147 6.84 7.28 1.12
C ILE A 147 8.09 7.00 1.96
N LYS A 148 9.26 6.94 1.29
CA LYS A 148 10.54 6.56 1.92
C LYS A 148 11.07 7.60 2.89
N ASP A 149 11.20 8.83 2.46
CA ASP A 149 11.78 9.92 3.24
C ASP A 149 10.73 10.86 3.80
N LEU A 150 11.07 11.57 4.88
CA LEU A 150 10.23 12.66 5.35
C LEU A 150 10.15 13.77 4.30
N ALA A 151 8.94 14.05 3.83
CA ALA A 151 8.67 15.04 2.79
C ALA A 151 7.92 16.27 3.35
N PRO A 152 8.00 17.42 2.66
CA PRO A 152 7.20 18.59 3.00
C PRO A 152 5.70 18.28 2.95
N CYS A 153 4.94 18.70 3.97
CA CYS A 153 3.54 18.33 4.12
C CYS A 153 2.68 18.66 2.89
N GLY A 154 2.88 19.83 2.29
CA GLY A 154 2.17 20.20 1.06
C GLY A 154 2.43 19.25 -0.11
N GLN A 155 3.62 18.68 -0.22
CA GLN A 155 3.98 17.71 -1.25
C GLN A 155 3.32 16.34 -1.00
N VAL A 156 3.25 15.90 0.27
CA VAL A 156 2.50 14.69 0.65
C VAL A 156 1.02 14.86 0.34
N GLN A 157 0.43 16.02 0.68
CA GLN A 157 -0.97 16.31 0.40
C GLN A 157 -1.27 16.36 -1.09
N ALA A 158 -0.37 16.92 -1.90
CA ALA A 158 -0.49 16.93 -3.36
C ALA A 158 -0.46 15.51 -3.94
N LEU A 159 0.47 14.66 -3.47
CA LEU A 159 0.54 13.25 -3.86
C LEU A 159 -0.76 12.48 -3.51
N VAL A 160 -1.28 12.66 -2.29
CA VAL A 160 -2.57 12.08 -1.87
C VAL A 160 -3.70 12.55 -2.79
N GLY A 161 -3.73 13.84 -3.13
CA GLY A 161 -4.70 14.41 -4.07
C GLY A 161 -4.61 13.79 -5.47
N GLN A 162 -3.39 13.58 -5.96
CA GLN A 162 -3.12 12.93 -7.26
C GLN A 162 -3.60 11.48 -7.28
N LEU A 163 -3.17 10.65 -6.30
CA LEU A 163 -3.57 9.25 -6.20
C LEU A 163 -5.09 9.10 -6.04
N ARG A 164 -5.70 9.91 -5.16
CA ARG A 164 -7.15 9.91 -4.98
C ARG A 164 -7.91 10.35 -6.23
N GLY A 165 -7.38 11.32 -6.98
CA GLY A 165 -7.97 11.77 -8.24
C GLY A 165 -7.98 10.69 -9.31
N ALA A 166 -6.93 9.89 -9.39
CA ALA A 166 -6.81 8.80 -10.36
C ALA A 166 -7.53 7.51 -9.91
N LEU A 167 -7.46 7.16 -8.61
CA LEU A 167 -7.83 5.84 -8.09
C LEU A 167 -9.11 5.86 -7.22
N GLY A 168 -9.64 7.03 -6.89
CA GLY A 168 -10.77 7.13 -5.94
C GLY A 168 -10.35 6.80 -4.50
N HIS A 169 -11.21 6.11 -3.74
CA HIS A 169 -11.02 5.84 -2.31
C HIS A 169 -10.80 4.36 -1.95
N GLY A 170 -10.70 3.44 -2.87
CA GLY A 170 -10.87 2.04 -2.50
C GLY A 170 -9.69 1.10 -2.75
N ASN A 171 -8.85 1.41 -3.69
CA ASN A 171 -7.85 0.47 -4.19
C ASN A 171 -6.40 0.92 -3.99
N TRP A 172 -6.16 1.82 -3.04
CA TRP A 172 -4.81 2.23 -2.66
C TRP A 172 -4.75 2.67 -1.21
N PHE A 173 -3.55 2.65 -0.68
CA PHE A 173 -3.24 3.26 0.61
C PHE A 173 -1.78 3.70 0.67
N MET A 174 -1.48 4.56 1.61
CA MET A 174 -0.14 5.11 1.80
C MET A 174 0.51 4.54 3.05
N THR A 175 1.79 4.22 2.93
CA THR A 175 2.64 3.79 4.04
C THR A 175 3.86 4.68 4.18
N SER A 176 4.43 4.74 5.36
CA SER A 176 5.71 5.41 5.62
C SER A 176 6.25 5.03 6.98
N GLY A 177 7.57 4.98 7.11
CA GLY A 177 8.26 4.92 8.40
C GLY A 177 8.28 6.27 9.14
N ALA A 178 8.02 7.38 8.43
CA ALA A 178 7.91 8.71 9.00
C ALA A 178 6.45 9.04 9.34
N ALA A 179 6.05 8.99 10.61
CA ALA A 179 4.69 9.34 11.05
C ALA A 179 4.27 10.77 10.62
N GLY A 180 5.23 11.68 10.39
CA GLY A 180 4.97 13.01 9.84
C GLY A 180 4.28 12.99 8.49
N ASN A 181 4.73 12.10 7.56
CA ASN A 181 4.09 11.91 6.26
C ASN A 181 2.65 11.44 6.41
N LEU A 182 2.40 10.48 7.32
CA LEU A 182 1.06 9.93 7.53
C LEU A 182 0.11 10.96 8.15
N ARG A 183 0.60 11.82 9.06
CA ARG A 183 -0.21 12.95 9.57
C ARG A 183 -0.59 13.93 8.46
N CYS A 184 0.35 14.24 7.56
CA CYS A 184 0.08 15.09 6.40
C CYS A 184 -0.90 14.43 5.41
N ALA A 185 -0.75 13.12 5.15
CA ALA A 185 -1.70 12.35 4.35
C ALA A 185 -3.09 12.35 4.97
N ARG A 186 -3.21 12.16 6.30
CA ARG A 186 -4.49 12.21 7.03
C ARG A 186 -5.17 13.59 6.95
N GLN A 187 -4.41 14.67 6.84
CA GLN A 187 -5.00 16.00 6.63
C GLN A 187 -5.66 16.11 5.26
N ALA A 188 -5.08 15.50 4.22
CA ALA A 188 -5.61 15.51 2.85
C ALA A 188 -6.71 14.46 2.62
N ASP A 189 -6.62 13.29 3.29
CA ASP A 189 -7.62 12.22 3.21
C ASP A 189 -8.01 11.73 4.61
N LYS A 190 -9.27 12.00 4.99
CA LYS A 190 -9.82 11.66 6.31
C LYS A 190 -10.27 10.20 6.43
N VAL A 191 -10.41 9.47 5.31
CA VAL A 191 -11.04 8.15 5.29
C VAL A 191 -10.12 7.04 4.77
N GLY A 192 -9.08 7.37 3.99
CA GLY A 192 -8.13 6.39 3.46
C GLY A 192 -7.36 5.67 4.56
N TYR A 193 -7.05 4.38 4.34
CA TYR A 193 -6.18 3.62 5.23
C TYR A 193 -4.74 4.15 5.14
N LEU A 194 -4.05 4.21 6.28
CA LEU A 194 -2.64 4.58 6.39
C LEU A 194 -1.89 3.51 7.17
N GLY A 195 -0.69 3.12 6.71
CA GLY A 195 0.16 2.13 7.37
C GLY A 195 1.44 2.75 7.93
N LEU A 196 1.65 2.67 9.25
CA LEU A 196 2.94 3.04 9.85
C LEU A 196 3.92 1.88 9.72
N ILE A 197 5.01 2.08 8.97
CA ILE A 197 6.10 1.11 8.90
C ILE A 197 6.96 1.24 10.16
N VAL A 198 7.18 0.13 10.85
CA VAL A 198 8.01 0.05 12.04
C VAL A 198 9.35 -0.53 11.64
N PHE A 199 10.41 0.29 11.74
CA PHE A 199 11.76 -0.18 11.48
C PHE A 199 12.36 -0.82 12.72
N ASP A 200 12.88 -2.02 12.54
CA ASP A 200 13.69 -2.70 13.56
C ASP A 200 15.17 -2.38 13.33
N GLY A 201 15.78 -1.73 14.30
CA GLY A 201 17.20 -1.37 14.22
C GLY A 201 18.14 -2.56 14.02
N ARG A 202 17.70 -3.77 14.38
CA ARG A 202 18.46 -5.02 14.14
C ARG A 202 18.59 -5.34 12.64
N ASN A 203 17.67 -4.87 11.81
CA ASN A 203 17.69 -5.10 10.36
C ASN A 203 18.68 -4.21 9.59
N ALA A 204 19.30 -3.22 10.25
CA ALA A 204 20.34 -2.39 9.63
C ALA A 204 21.55 -3.21 9.13
N GLU A 205 21.73 -4.43 9.63
CA GLU A 205 22.74 -5.38 9.16
C GLU A 205 22.48 -5.84 7.71
N ALA A 206 21.21 -6.08 7.36
CA ALA A 206 20.79 -6.50 6.03
C ALA A 206 20.88 -5.37 4.98
N ALA A 207 20.90 -4.10 5.42
CA ALA A 207 20.92 -2.92 4.55
C ALA A 207 22.32 -2.54 4.00
N GLY A 208 23.31 -3.42 4.08
CA GLY A 208 24.67 -3.15 3.58
C GLY A 208 25.45 -2.10 4.40
N ALA A 209 25.08 -1.89 5.65
CA ALA A 209 25.65 -0.90 6.55
C ALA A 209 27.14 -1.13 6.83
N ASN A 210 27.90 -0.06 7.01
CA ASN A 210 29.30 -0.11 7.44
C ASN A 210 29.47 -0.73 8.84
N GLY A 211 30.70 -1.06 9.23
CA GLY A 211 30.99 -1.75 10.48
C GLY A 211 30.43 -1.08 11.74
N LEU A 212 30.38 0.25 11.80
CA LEU A 212 29.83 0.99 12.94
C LEU A 212 28.30 0.81 13.02
N THR A 213 27.60 0.90 11.90
CA THR A 213 26.14 0.71 11.83
C THR A 213 25.78 -0.73 12.20
N ARG A 214 26.57 -1.74 11.76
CA ARG A 214 26.41 -3.14 12.18
C ARG A 214 26.59 -3.31 13.69
N LEU A 215 27.60 -2.66 14.29
CA LEU A 215 27.82 -2.72 15.74
C LEU A 215 26.64 -2.08 16.51
N ILE A 216 26.08 -1.00 16.02
CA ILE A 216 24.90 -0.36 16.61
C ILE A 216 23.68 -1.29 16.47
N ALA A 217 23.47 -1.86 15.28
CA ALA A 217 22.37 -2.79 14.99
C ALA A 217 22.45 -4.05 15.89
N SER A 218 23.66 -4.61 16.11
CA SER A 218 23.82 -5.78 16.97
C SER A 218 23.45 -5.55 18.44
N LYS A 219 23.39 -4.28 18.88
CA LYS A 219 22.96 -3.87 20.23
C LYS A 219 21.53 -3.36 20.27
N ALA A 220 20.87 -3.21 19.11
CA ALA A 220 19.50 -2.75 19.03
C ALA A 220 18.55 -3.79 19.66
N LYS A 221 17.58 -3.30 20.41
CA LYS A 221 16.48 -4.14 20.92
C LYS A 221 15.31 -4.08 19.93
N ALA A 222 14.56 -5.18 19.86
CA ALA A 222 13.33 -5.19 19.12
C ALA A 222 12.39 -4.07 19.61
N PRO A 223 11.70 -3.36 18.72
CA PRO A 223 10.68 -2.40 19.13
C PRO A 223 9.57 -3.14 19.89
N LYS A 224 9.09 -2.54 20.98
CA LYS A 224 7.98 -3.08 21.77
C LYS A 224 6.68 -2.49 21.27
N LEU A 225 5.81 -3.34 20.71
CA LEU A 225 4.56 -2.98 20.06
C LEU A 225 3.35 -3.47 20.88
N ASP A 226 3.17 -2.96 22.08
CA ASP A 226 2.05 -3.28 22.95
C ASP A 226 0.81 -2.40 22.69
N GLN A 227 -0.30 -2.69 23.36
CA GLN A 227 -1.56 -1.94 23.22
C GLN A 227 -1.38 -0.43 23.47
N ALA A 228 -0.54 -0.06 24.45
CA ALA A 228 -0.28 1.35 24.74
C ALA A 228 0.46 2.04 23.58
N TRP A 229 1.38 1.34 22.93
CA TRP A 229 2.06 1.84 21.74
C TRP A 229 1.08 1.97 20.56
N LEU A 230 0.25 0.95 20.30
CA LEU A 230 -0.78 1.00 19.26
C LEU A 230 -1.79 2.14 19.49
N ALA A 231 -2.19 2.38 20.76
CA ALA A 231 -3.06 3.49 21.10
C ALA A 231 -2.44 4.86 20.74
N ARG A 232 -1.13 5.02 21.01
CA ARG A 232 -0.40 6.25 20.60
C ARG A 232 -0.37 6.42 19.09
N VAL A 233 -0.09 5.35 18.31
CA VAL A 233 -0.13 5.41 16.84
C VAL A 233 -1.51 5.86 16.35
N LYS A 234 -2.57 5.26 16.90
CA LYS A 234 -3.96 5.61 16.57
C LYS A 234 -4.29 7.07 16.90
N GLN A 235 -3.81 7.55 18.03
CA GLN A 235 -4.01 8.95 18.45
C GLN A 235 -3.23 9.93 17.57
N ASP A 236 -1.98 9.59 17.22
CA ASP A 236 -1.07 10.47 16.49
C ASP A 236 -1.48 10.63 15.00
N ILE A 237 -1.84 9.53 14.34
CA ILE A 237 -2.11 9.51 12.88
C ILE A 237 -3.62 9.60 12.59
N GLY A 238 -4.46 9.07 13.49
CA GLY A 238 -5.92 8.98 13.29
C GLY A 238 -6.33 7.76 12.48
N MET A 239 -7.58 7.32 12.69
CA MET A 239 -8.16 6.15 12.01
C MET A 239 -8.71 6.52 10.61
N PRO A 240 -8.73 5.54 9.67
CA PRO A 240 -8.19 4.18 9.78
C PRO A 240 -6.67 4.13 9.63
N VAL A 241 -6.00 3.49 10.58
CA VAL A 241 -4.54 3.32 10.58
C VAL A 241 -4.17 1.90 11.03
N GLY A 242 -3.08 1.37 10.48
CA GLY A 242 -2.48 0.11 10.90
C GLY A 242 -0.96 0.19 10.97
N VAL A 243 -0.33 -0.96 11.14
CA VAL A 243 1.13 -1.05 11.24
C VAL A 243 1.67 -2.09 10.27
N HIS A 244 2.82 -1.78 9.69
CA HIS A 244 3.59 -2.65 8.82
C HIS A 244 4.89 -3.01 9.54
N VAL A 245 5.12 -4.28 9.77
CA VAL A 245 6.27 -4.77 10.55
C VAL A 245 7.02 -5.85 9.77
N ASP A 246 8.29 -5.97 10.01
CA ASP A 246 9.05 -7.11 9.51
C ASP A 246 8.79 -8.39 10.34
N ALA A 247 9.15 -9.56 9.77
CA ALA A 247 8.95 -10.85 10.40
C ALA A 247 9.67 -10.98 11.75
N ARG A 248 10.86 -10.38 11.93
CA ARG A 248 11.62 -10.42 13.20
C ARG A 248 10.94 -9.59 14.28
N THR A 249 10.37 -8.43 13.90
CA THR A 249 9.58 -7.60 14.80
C THR A 249 8.30 -8.31 15.23
N LEU A 250 7.62 -9.01 14.31
CA LEU A 250 6.46 -9.83 14.63
C LEU A 250 6.81 -10.93 15.66
N ASP A 251 7.89 -11.67 15.44
CA ASP A 251 8.35 -12.72 16.37
C ASP A 251 8.67 -12.16 17.76
N ALA A 252 9.20 -10.95 17.85
CA ALA A 252 9.52 -10.29 19.11
C ALA A 252 8.27 -9.73 19.84
N ASN A 253 7.12 -9.65 19.16
CA ASN A 253 5.86 -9.10 19.70
C ASN A 253 4.70 -10.07 19.48
N PRO A 254 4.69 -11.25 20.14
CA PRO A 254 3.74 -12.33 19.88
C PRO A 254 2.29 -11.94 20.10
N ALA A 255 1.99 -10.96 20.95
CA ALA A 255 0.63 -10.43 21.18
C ALA A 255 0.17 -9.43 20.12
N LEU A 256 1.05 -8.94 19.22
CA LEU A 256 0.76 -7.85 18.30
C LEU A 256 -0.53 -8.06 17.49
N LEU A 257 -0.70 -9.25 16.90
CA LEU A 257 -1.88 -9.53 16.06
C LEU A 257 -3.18 -9.51 16.87
N SER A 258 -3.15 -9.99 18.11
CA SER A 258 -4.33 -9.97 19.00
C SER A 258 -4.64 -8.56 19.47
N ASP A 259 -3.61 -7.82 19.90
CA ASP A 259 -3.75 -6.45 20.39
C ASP A 259 -4.23 -5.50 19.29
N ALA A 260 -3.66 -5.60 18.10
CA ALA A 260 -4.07 -4.81 16.92
C ALA A 260 -5.51 -5.13 16.50
N ALA A 261 -5.91 -6.41 16.54
CA ALA A 261 -7.28 -6.80 16.21
C ALA A 261 -8.31 -6.20 17.18
N LEU A 262 -8.02 -6.17 18.50
CA LEU A 262 -8.87 -5.53 19.49
C LEU A 262 -9.03 -4.03 19.19
N MET A 263 -8.01 -3.39 18.65
CA MET A 263 -8.00 -1.98 18.32
C MET A 263 -8.50 -1.68 16.89
N LYS A 264 -8.89 -2.71 16.12
CA LYS A 264 -9.30 -2.61 14.71
C LYS A 264 -8.20 -1.99 13.82
N MET A 265 -6.94 -2.31 14.11
CA MET A 265 -5.78 -1.86 13.35
C MET A 265 -5.26 -3.02 12.49
N PRO A 266 -5.28 -2.91 11.15
CA PRO A 266 -4.64 -3.89 10.27
C PRO A 266 -3.14 -4.02 10.56
N VAL A 267 -2.61 -5.24 10.41
CA VAL A 267 -1.17 -5.53 10.47
C VAL A 267 -0.76 -6.14 9.15
N PHE A 268 0.24 -5.56 8.51
CA PHE A 268 0.93 -6.15 7.37
C PHE A 268 2.33 -6.59 7.81
N VAL A 269 2.79 -7.72 7.27
CA VAL A 269 4.11 -8.26 7.61
C VAL A 269 4.94 -8.42 6.35
N TYR A 270 6.19 -7.93 6.37
CA TYR A 270 7.11 -8.03 5.24
C TYR A 270 8.34 -8.88 5.55
N ALA A 271 8.93 -9.45 4.49
CA ALA A 271 10.15 -10.26 4.59
C ALA A 271 11.39 -9.38 4.78
N VAL A 272 12.33 -9.83 5.61
CA VAL A 272 13.70 -9.29 5.71
C VAL A 272 14.76 -10.38 5.50
N ASP A 273 14.42 -11.62 5.80
CA ASP A 273 15.27 -12.80 5.62
C ASP A 273 14.70 -13.74 4.54
N GLY A 274 13.88 -13.20 3.64
CA GLY A 274 13.19 -13.92 2.56
C GLY A 274 11.86 -14.55 2.98
N ASP A 275 11.08 -14.93 1.97
CA ASP A 275 9.69 -15.35 2.13
C ASP A 275 9.52 -16.66 2.93
N ALA A 276 10.51 -17.56 2.88
CA ALA A 276 10.48 -18.77 3.70
C ALA A 276 10.57 -18.47 5.20
N ALA A 277 11.40 -17.49 5.59
CA ALA A 277 11.51 -17.04 6.98
C ALA A 277 10.24 -16.31 7.43
N LEU A 278 9.67 -15.48 6.54
CA LEU A 278 8.37 -14.83 6.77
C LEU A 278 7.26 -15.87 7.01
N ALA A 279 7.15 -16.90 6.16
CA ALA A 279 6.14 -17.95 6.32
C ALA A 279 6.28 -18.68 7.67
N ALA A 280 7.50 -19.01 8.08
CA ALA A 280 7.77 -19.63 9.38
C ALA A 280 7.38 -18.71 10.56
N SER A 281 7.67 -17.40 10.48
CA SER A 281 7.28 -16.41 11.48
C SER A 281 5.74 -16.31 11.59
N LEU A 282 5.04 -16.26 10.45
CA LEU A 282 3.59 -16.23 10.43
C LEU A 282 2.96 -17.46 11.07
N GLN A 283 3.49 -18.65 10.81
CA GLN A 283 3.02 -19.89 11.43
C GLN A 283 3.20 -19.86 12.96
N ARG A 284 4.37 -19.40 13.47
CA ARG A 284 4.60 -19.22 14.91
C ARG A 284 3.63 -18.21 15.52
N SER A 285 3.44 -17.08 14.86
CA SER A 285 2.52 -16.04 15.32
C SER A 285 1.07 -16.53 15.32
N ARG A 286 0.68 -17.33 14.32
CA ARG A 286 -0.64 -17.97 14.24
C ARG A 286 -0.87 -18.95 15.37
N GLN A 287 0.13 -19.78 15.72
CA GLN A 287 0.05 -20.71 16.85
C GLN A 287 -0.16 -19.97 18.17
N HIS A 288 0.50 -18.81 18.35
CA HIS A 288 0.41 -18.02 19.57
C HIS A 288 -0.90 -17.22 19.66
N SER A 289 -1.27 -16.50 18.59
CA SER A 289 -2.37 -15.52 18.61
C SER A 289 -3.71 -16.07 18.11
N GLY A 290 -3.72 -17.24 17.47
CA GLY A 290 -4.88 -17.77 16.75
C GLY A 290 -5.24 -17.01 15.48
N ARG A 291 -4.42 -16.06 15.01
CA ARG A 291 -4.75 -15.12 13.94
C ARG A 291 -3.65 -15.04 12.87
N TRP A 292 -4.07 -14.78 11.64
CA TRP A 292 -3.21 -14.31 10.57
C TRP A 292 -3.19 -12.77 10.55
N PRO A 293 -2.14 -12.12 10.02
CA PRO A 293 -2.15 -10.69 9.76
C PRO A 293 -3.18 -10.31 8.68
N SER A 294 -3.43 -9.04 8.50
CA SER A 294 -4.32 -8.53 7.44
C SER A 294 -3.72 -8.71 6.04
N GLY A 295 -2.39 -8.67 5.95
CA GLY A 295 -1.68 -8.90 4.71
C GLY A 295 -0.20 -9.15 4.91
N VAL A 296 0.44 -9.53 3.81
CA VAL A 296 1.88 -9.77 3.71
C VAL A 296 2.45 -9.08 2.47
N ILE A 297 3.74 -8.74 2.53
CA ILE A 297 4.49 -8.17 1.41
C ILE A 297 5.63 -9.14 1.12
N VAL A 298 5.66 -9.70 -0.10
CA VAL A 298 6.49 -10.85 -0.48
C VAL A 298 7.24 -10.62 -1.79
N ASP A 299 8.38 -11.29 -1.95
CA ASP A 299 9.20 -11.25 -3.17
C ASP A 299 8.78 -12.32 -4.20
N GLU A 300 8.16 -13.42 -3.75
CA GLU A 300 7.66 -14.46 -4.63
C GLU A 300 6.22 -14.21 -5.10
N SER A 301 5.71 -15.04 -6.00
CA SER A 301 4.31 -14.94 -6.42
C SER A 301 3.35 -15.21 -5.26
N ALA A 302 2.18 -14.56 -5.27
CA ALA A 302 1.15 -14.76 -4.26
C ALA A 302 0.75 -16.24 -4.12
N THR A 303 0.62 -16.96 -5.25
CA THR A 303 0.30 -18.40 -5.24
C THR A 303 1.42 -19.23 -4.61
N GLY A 304 2.69 -18.92 -4.92
CA GLY A 304 3.86 -19.60 -4.35
C GLY A 304 3.94 -19.41 -2.84
N PHE A 305 3.80 -18.17 -2.38
CA PHE A 305 3.80 -17.86 -0.95
C PHE A 305 2.65 -18.56 -0.20
N CYS A 306 1.44 -18.50 -0.73
CA CYS A 306 0.29 -19.15 -0.11
C CYS A 306 0.44 -20.66 0.00
N ALA A 307 1.10 -21.30 -0.96
CA ALA A 307 1.39 -22.74 -0.91
C ALA A 307 2.33 -23.11 0.24
N ARG A 308 3.25 -22.21 0.66
CA ARG A 308 4.16 -22.41 1.80
C ARG A 308 3.43 -22.43 3.15
N LEU A 309 2.27 -21.79 3.25
CA LEU A 309 1.50 -21.67 4.49
C LEU A 309 0.52 -22.82 4.72
N ARG A 310 0.29 -23.65 3.70
CA ARG A 310 -0.60 -24.83 3.74
C ARG A 310 0.19 -26.07 4.13
#